data_8a4f528bad9e30af7b81ce443ef75859
#
_entry.id   8a4f528bad9e30af7b81ce443ef75859
#
_cell.length_a   1.000
_cell.length_b   1.000
_cell.length_c   1.000
_cell.angle_alpha   90.00
_cell.angle_beta   90.00
_cell.angle_gamma   90.00
#
_symmetry.space_group_name_H-M   'P 1'
#
loop_
_entity.id
_entity.type
_entity.pdbx_description
1 polymer ?
#
loop_
_entity_poly.entity_id
_entity_poly.type
_entity_poly.pdbx_seq_one_letter_code
_entity_poly.pdbx_strand_id
1 'polypeptide(L)'
;MDFSELSVECLLTKLVELGFDQTREERSCKYTDRDFVQLGCQRVLGSFQSGRDFLQHQHEVEQTKIARSTFFKALQSSRRLQVCEDVSRGILKVLNEQMDTLEVDYLKQFSALNEYEVYAGDGHFIEHACHTKLIDSKKEQRRTGKLPKLHAAGLIYMQNLRNGLLSLFAPVSDGTRKNHEMPIFRNHYEKFKAQTNKRVIYVLDRAYVDKVWWSRKMGPNVDFISRSKSNFSLTMCGDMGFDDNKEINQGVKRDFLAGLGGNSAAFRFIDYKDPETGNTYQFYTSNMDLEPGLIAWLYFKRWTIEKTYDTSKNSLCEQKAWATGEGALQVQAHFICVVYNILRFINEITLKSMDEDEKISYRKKYADWIKKREEKAIKKGRSINLLLKNSLRMPKIAIQFIRFLKNNFHSPLPLRRLLPILRLRLINYVVF
;
A
#
# COMPACT_ATOMS: atom_id res chain seq x y z
N MET A 1 2.05 8.98 24.93
CA MET A 1 1.73 7.62 25.44
C MET A 1 2.80 6.68 24.94
N ASP A 2 3.44 5.92 25.81
CA ASP A 2 4.47 4.95 25.40
C ASP A 2 3.80 3.62 25.03
N PHE A 3 3.66 3.39 23.75
CA PHE A 3 3.06 2.16 23.22
C PHE A 3 3.94 0.91 23.43
N SER A 4 5.21 1.08 23.80
CA SER A 4 6.13 -0.04 24.03
C SER A 4 5.81 -0.83 25.28
N GLU A 5 5.06 -0.24 26.22
CA GLU A 5 4.61 -0.87 27.47
C GLU A 5 3.39 -1.80 27.27
N LEU A 6 2.74 -1.75 26.10
CA LEU A 6 1.57 -2.58 25.81
C LEU A 6 1.95 -3.91 25.17
N SER A 7 1.19 -4.97 25.43
CA SER A 7 1.24 -6.19 24.62
C SER A 7 0.72 -5.91 23.21
N VAL A 8 0.97 -6.81 22.24
CA VAL A 8 0.51 -6.65 20.86
C VAL A 8 -1.02 -6.52 20.81
N GLU A 9 -1.71 -7.34 21.57
CA GLU A 9 -3.18 -7.33 21.65
C GLU A 9 -3.72 -6.05 22.29
N CYS A 10 -3.15 -5.64 23.44
CA CYS A 10 -3.52 -4.39 24.10
C CYS A 10 -3.26 -3.17 23.21
N LEU A 11 -2.17 -3.17 22.45
CA LEU A 11 -1.86 -2.11 21.51
C LEU A 11 -2.90 -2.05 20.37
N LEU A 12 -3.26 -3.19 19.78
CA LEU A 12 -4.30 -3.26 18.77
C LEU A 12 -5.62 -2.71 19.30
N THR A 13 -6.06 -3.19 20.46
CA THR A 13 -7.28 -2.73 21.13
C THR A 13 -7.26 -1.22 21.35
N LYS A 14 -6.16 -0.72 21.90
CA LYS A 14 -6.00 0.71 22.20
C LYS A 14 -6.03 1.59 20.95
N LEU A 15 -5.36 1.19 19.89
CA LEU A 15 -5.37 1.93 18.63
C LEU A 15 -6.73 1.88 17.94
N VAL A 16 -7.43 0.75 18.03
CA VAL A 16 -8.82 0.64 17.55
C VAL A 16 -9.72 1.59 18.33
N GLU A 17 -9.60 1.66 19.65
CA GLU A 17 -10.37 2.60 20.48
C GLU A 17 -10.09 4.07 20.13
N LEU A 18 -8.82 4.43 19.91
CA LEU A 18 -8.45 5.78 19.47
C LEU A 18 -9.00 6.13 18.07
N GLY A 19 -9.28 5.14 17.23
CA GLY A 19 -9.90 5.33 15.94
C GLY A 19 -11.41 5.63 16.00
N PHE A 20 -12.07 5.31 17.12
CA PHE A 20 -13.49 5.65 17.29
C PHE A 20 -13.66 7.12 17.63
N ASP A 21 -14.68 7.73 17.00
CA ASP A 21 -15.14 9.06 17.39
C ASP A 21 -15.83 8.97 18.77
N GLN A 22 -15.27 9.65 19.77
CA GLN A 22 -15.77 9.65 21.14
C GLN A 22 -17.15 10.34 21.26
N THR A 23 -17.55 11.12 20.25
CA THR A 23 -18.86 11.79 20.23
C THR A 23 -19.98 10.91 19.70
N ARG A 24 -19.63 9.75 19.11
CA ARG A 24 -20.59 8.85 18.52
C ARG A 24 -21.26 7.99 19.59
N GLU A 25 -22.58 8.08 19.71
CA GLU A 25 -23.37 7.20 20.57
C GLU A 25 -23.28 5.75 20.07
N GLU A 26 -22.80 4.86 20.91
CA GLU A 26 -22.88 3.41 20.68
C GLU A 26 -24.30 2.90 20.91
N ARG A 27 -24.79 2.09 19.98
CA ARG A 27 -26.05 1.38 20.22
C ARG A 27 -25.87 0.37 21.34
N SER A 28 -26.75 0.42 22.33
CA SER A 28 -26.87 -0.60 23.36
C SER A 28 -27.25 -1.93 22.71
N CYS A 29 -26.29 -2.81 22.48
CA CYS A 29 -26.50 -4.14 21.94
C CYS A 29 -25.43 -5.10 22.47
N LYS A 30 -25.76 -6.41 22.51
CA LYS A 30 -24.84 -7.46 22.98
C LYS A 30 -23.58 -7.63 22.14
N TYR A 31 -23.55 -7.08 20.92
CA TYR A 31 -22.44 -7.11 19.98
C TYR A 31 -22.19 -5.69 19.47
N THR A 32 -21.32 -5.00 20.17
CA THR A 32 -21.03 -3.58 19.93
C THR A 32 -20.28 -3.34 18.64
N ASP A 33 -20.13 -2.09 18.24
CA ASP A 33 -19.29 -1.72 17.09
C ASP A 33 -17.80 -1.96 17.39
N ARG A 34 -17.38 -1.76 18.65
CA ARG A 34 -16.01 -2.03 19.12
C ARG A 34 -15.70 -3.51 19.02
N ASP A 35 -16.57 -4.39 19.54
CA ASP A 35 -16.41 -5.84 19.42
C ASP A 35 -16.28 -6.27 17.96
N PHE A 36 -17.10 -5.68 17.06
CA PHE A 36 -17.07 -5.99 15.65
C PHE A 36 -15.73 -5.66 15.00
N VAL A 37 -15.22 -4.44 15.23
CA VAL A 37 -13.96 -3.99 14.66
C VAL A 37 -12.80 -4.79 15.23
N GLN A 38 -12.78 -5.01 16.55
CA GLN A 38 -11.73 -5.79 17.21
C GLN A 38 -11.68 -7.22 16.69
N LEU A 39 -12.82 -7.91 16.62
CA LEU A 39 -12.88 -9.26 16.07
C LEU A 39 -12.46 -9.33 14.59
N GLY A 40 -12.85 -8.34 13.80
CA GLY A 40 -12.39 -8.24 12.40
C GLY A 40 -10.87 -8.13 12.30
N CYS A 41 -10.25 -7.28 13.11
CA CYS A 41 -8.80 -7.13 13.17
C CYS A 41 -8.09 -8.39 13.68
N GLN A 42 -8.62 -9.04 14.71
CA GLN A 42 -8.09 -10.33 15.22
C GLN A 42 -8.15 -11.41 14.13
N ARG A 43 -9.25 -11.45 13.36
CA ARG A 43 -9.35 -12.38 12.23
C ARG A 43 -8.30 -12.14 11.14
N VAL A 44 -7.98 -10.89 10.85
CA VAL A 44 -6.89 -10.54 9.90
C VAL A 44 -5.54 -11.04 10.42
N LEU A 45 -5.27 -10.89 11.70
CA LEU A 45 -4.03 -11.34 12.33
C LEU A 45 -3.96 -12.85 12.51
N GLY A 46 -5.08 -13.53 12.67
CA GLY A 46 -5.12 -14.97 12.89
C GLY A 46 -4.75 -15.79 11.66
N SER A 47 -4.31 -17.02 11.88
CA SER A 47 -3.99 -18.01 10.82
C SER A 47 -5.18 -18.95 10.57
N PHE A 48 -6.40 -18.44 10.62
CA PHE A 48 -7.62 -19.23 10.52
C PHE A 48 -7.93 -19.62 9.06
N GLN A 49 -8.24 -20.89 8.84
CA GLN A 49 -8.59 -21.39 7.51
C GLN A 49 -9.97 -20.91 7.03
N SER A 50 -10.86 -20.65 7.95
CA SER A 50 -12.23 -20.21 7.66
C SER A 50 -12.80 -19.31 8.76
N GLY A 51 -13.91 -18.64 8.46
CA GLY A 51 -14.61 -17.89 9.49
C GLY A 51 -15.31 -18.75 10.55
N ARG A 52 -15.50 -20.06 10.27
CA ARG A 52 -15.98 -21.01 11.28
C ARG A 52 -14.87 -21.33 12.27
N ASP A 53 -13.70 -21.67 11.73
CA ASP A 53 -12.50 -21.95 12.50
C ASP A 53 -12.15 -20.77 13.43
N PHE A 54 -12.19 -19.56 12.90
CA PHE A 54 -12.00 -18.33 13.69
C PHE A 54 -13.00 -18.21 14.84
N LEU A 55 -14.31 -18.33 14.55
CA LEU A 55 -15.33 -18.16 15.58
C LEU A 55 -15.32 -19.30 16.60
N GLN A 56 -15.00 -20.51 16.21
CA GLN A 56 -14.81 -21.62 17.14
C GLN A 56 -13.67 -21.30 18.10
N HIS A 57 -12.51 -20.87 17.59
CA HIS A 57 -11.38 -20.45 18.41
C HIS A 57 -11.76 -19.33 19.38
N GLN A 58 -12.49 -18.31 18.92
CA GLN A 58 -12.98 -17.21 19.75
C GLN A 58 -13.90 -17.68 20.89
N HIS A 59 -14.75 -18.68 20.61
CA HIS A 59 -15.60 -19.27 21.63
C HIS A 59 -14.83 -20.09 22.68
N GLU A 60 -13.81 -20.81 22.26
CA GLU A 60 -13.03 -21.69 23.13
C GLU A 60 -12.02 -20.92 23.97
N VAL A 61 -11.32 -19.94 23.39
CA VAL A 61 -10.20 -19.24 24.03
C VAL A 61 -10.65 -17.95 24.72
N GLU A 62 -11.46 -17.14 24.04
CA GLU A 62 -11.82 -15.79 24.49
C GLU A 62 -13.23 -15.72 25.07
N GLN A 63 -13.93 -16.85 25.19
CA GLN A 63 -15.29 -16.98 25.71
C GLN A 63 -16.33 -16.02 25.05
N THR A 64 -16.05 -15.59 23.82
CA THR A 64 -16.92 -14.69 23.06
C THR A 64 -18.20 -15.40 22.66
N LYS A 65 -19.36 -14.92 23.13
CA LYS A 65 -20.67 -15.53 22.86
C LYS A 65 -21.36 -15.00 21.61
N ILE A 66 -20.63 -14.77 20.52
CA ILE A 66 -21.22 -14.23 19.29
C ILE A 66 -21.62 -15.37 18.36
N ALA A 67 -22.90 -15.43 18.02
CA ALA A 67 -23.38 -16.41 17.06
C ALA A 67 -22.77 -16.15 15.68
N ARG A 68 -22.39 -17.22 14.98
CA ARG A 68 -21.82 -17.16 13.63
C ARG A 68 -22.68 -16.33 12.66
N SER A 69 -24.00 -16.54 12.67
CA SER A 69 -24.93 -15.78 11.81
C SER A 69 -24.89 -14.28 12.09
N THR A 70 -24.70 -13.88 13.35
CA THR A 70 -24.58 -12.47 13.75
C THR A 70 -23.31 -11.84 13.18
N PHE A 71 -22.16 -12.52 13.27
CA PHE A 71 -20.90 -12.01 12.70
C PHE A 71 -20.99 -11.85 11.18
N PHE A 72 -21.48 -12.87 10.45
CA PHE A 72 -21.58 -12.79 8.99
C PHE A 72 -22.63 -11.80 8.48
N LYS A 73 -23.73 -11.61 9.21
CA LYS A 73 -24.71 -10.55 8.91
C LYS A 73 -24.12 -9.15 9.16
N ALA A 74 -23.30 -9.01 10.20
CA ALA A 74 -22.64 -7.76 10.51
C ALA A 74 -21.67 -7.32 9.39
N LEU A 75 -20.96 -8.26 8.75
CA LEU A 75 -20.11 -7.99 7.60
C LEU A 75 -20.86 -7.38 6.39
N GLN A 76 -22.16 -7.66 6.27
CA GLN A 76 -22.99 -7.18 5.16
C GLN A 76 -23.75 -5.89 5.50
N SER A 77 -23.61 -5.37 6.71
CA SER A 77 -24.33 -4.19 7.18
C SER A 77 -23.69 -2.91 6.69
N SER A 78 -24.44 -2.07 5.96
CA SER A 78 -24.01 -0.74 5.52
C SER A 78 -23.61 0.17 6.69
N ARG A 79 -24.35 0.07 7.82
CA ARG A 79 -23.99 0.81 9.03
C ARG A 79 -22.63 0.37 9.60
N ARG A 80 -22.36 -0.93 9.61
CA ARG A 80 -21.05 -1.47 10.07
C ARG A 80 -19.91 -1.12 9.12
N LEU A 81 -20.21 -1.06 7.82
CA LEU A 81 -19.24 -0.55 6.84
C LEU A 81 -18.86 0.89 7.15
N GLN A 82 -19.84 1.77 7.41
CA GLN A 82 -19.57 3.16 7.78
C GLN A 82 -18.71 3.25 9.06
N VAL A 83 -18.98 2.40 10.06
CA VAL A 83 -18.15 2.31 11.27
C VAL A 83 -16.70 1.95 10.91
N CYS A 84 -16.49 0.95 10.04
CA CYS A 84 -15.14 0.55 9.63
C CYS A 84 -14.41 1.65 8.86
N GLU A 85 -15.12 2.39 8.00
CA GLU A 85 -14.56 3.56 7.31
C GLU A 85 -14.10 4.63 8.30
N ASP A 86 -14.97 4.99 9.26
CA ASP A 86 -14.68 6.03 10.24
C ASP A 86 -13.53 5.64 11.16
N VAL A 87 -13.52 4.42 11.67
CA VAL A 87 -12.43 3.88 12.50
C VAL A 87 -11.11 3.79 11.72
N SER A 88 -11.16 3.30 10.49
CA SER A 88 -9.96 3.22 9.62
C SER A 88 -9.37 4.61 9.39
N ARG A 89 -10.21 5.62 9.17
CA ARG A 89 -9.80 7.02 9.02
C ARG A 89 -9.24 7.60 10.31
N GLY A 90 -9.90 7.33 11.44
CA GLY A 90 -9.44 7.78 12.76
C GLY A 90 -8.07 7.21 13.12
N ILE A 91 -7.89 5.90 12.92
CA ILE A 91 -6.60 5.23 13.15
C ILE A 91 -5.53 5.79 12.21
N LEU A 92 -5.84 5.99 10.93
CA LEU A 92 -4.89 6.56 9.97
C LEU A 92 -4.42 7.94 10.41
N LYS A 93 -5.33 8.79 10.92
CA LYS A 93 -4.98 10.11 11.47
C LYS A 93 -4.03 9.98 12.68
N VAL A 94 -4.38 9.16 13.67
CA VAL A 94 -3.55 8.93 14.86
C VAL A 94 -2.17 8.41 14.46
N LEU A 95 -2.10 7.44 13.54
CA LEU A 95 -0.83 6.87 13.10
C LEU A 95 0.01 7.85 12.28
N ASN A 96 -0.57 8.72 11.47
CA ASN A 96 0.18 9.80 10.80
C ASN A 96 0.85 10.71 11.84
N GLU A 97 0.12 11.17 12.86
CA GLU A 97 0.66 12.00 13.94
C GLU A 97 1.79 11.28 14.70
N GLN A 98 1.64 9.98 14.94
CA GLN A 98 2.68 9.17 15.59
C GLN A 98 3.91 8.96 14.68
N MET A 99 3.72 8.75 13.37
CA MET A 99 4.81 8.64 12.40
C MET A 99 5.60 9.95 12.30
N ASP A 100 4.90 11.09 12.32
CA ASP A 100 5.53 12.42 12.35
C ASP A 100 6.37 12.60 13.64
N THR A 101 5.83 12.21 14.81
CA THR A 101 6.56 12.23 16.09
C THR A 101 7.81 11.32 16.04
N LEU A 102 7.73 10.20 15.35
CA LEU A 102 8.87 9.31 15.11
C LEU A 102 9.79 9.81 13.97
N GLU A 103 9.52 10.94 13.34
CA GLU A 103 10.25 11.47 12.18
C GLU A 103 10.37 10.45 11.04
N VAL A 104 9.33 9.68 10.79
CA VAL A 104 9.29 8.68 9.72
C VAL A 104 8.95 9.36 8.40
N ASP A 105 9.95 9.58 7.57
CA ASP A 105 9.77 10.07 6.19
C ASP A 105 10.78 9.41 5.25
N TYR A 106 10.30 8.45 4.44
CA TYR A 106 11.13 7.74 3.45
C TYR A 106 11.51 8.58 2.25
N LEU A 107 10.93 9.77 2.10
CA LEU A 107 11.23 10.73 1.03
C LEU A 107 12.16 11.85 1.52
N LYS A 108 12.50 11.89 2.81
CA LYS A 108 13.30 12.95 3.46
C LYS A 108 14.63 13.24 2.77
N GLN A 109 15.23 12.22 2.13
CA GLN A 109 16.49 12.40 1.40
C GLN A 109 16.38 13.31 0.16
N PHE A 110 15.16 13.58 -0.30
CA PHE A 110 14.89 14.42 -1.47
C PHE A 110 14.13 15.68 -1.05
N SER A 111 14.86 16.76 -0.81
CA SER A 111 14.27 18.04 -0.38
C SER A 111 13.20 18.57 -1.37
N ALA A 112 13.37 18.30 -2.66
CA ALA A 112 12.40 18.65 -3.70
C ALA A 112 11.01 18.02 -3.47
N LEU A 113 10.89 16.96 -2.66
CA LEU A 113 9.62 16.33 -2.33
C LEU A 113 8.95 16.87 -1.07
N ASN A 114 9.56 17.82 -0.35
CA ASN A 114 9.00 18.33 0.91
C ASN A 114 7.62 18.98 0.75
N GLU A 115 7.38 19.61 -0.40
CA GLU A 115 6.11 20.27 -0.75
C GLU A 115 5.01 19.30 -1.22
N TYR A 116 5.31 18.01 -1.33
CA TYR A 116 4.41 17.03 -1.91
C TYR A 116 3.98 15.97 -0.91
N GLU A 117 2.71 15.57 -0.99
CA GLU A 117 2.25 14.26 -0.57
C GLU A 117 2.29 13.31 -1.76
N VAL A 118 2.88 12.13 -1.59
CA VAL A 118 3.07 11.18 -2.69
C VAL A 118 2.35 9.87 -2.37
N TYR A 119 1.41 9.50 -3.24
CA TYR A 119 0.63 8.29 -3.10
C TYR A 119 0.87 7.32 -4.26
N ALA A 120 1.19 6.07 -3.94
CA ALA A 120 1.13 4.98 -4.90
C ALA A 120 -0.27 4.39 -4.92
N GLY A 121 -0.88 4.28 -6.10
CA GLY A 121 -2.18 3.67 -6.29
C GLY A 121 -2.10 2.42 -7.15
N ASP A 122 -2.83 1.37 -6.76
CA ASP A 122 -2.93 0.14 -7.55
C ASP A 122 -4.20 -0.63 -7.22
N GLY A 123 -4.68 -1.42 -8.19
CA GLY A 123 -5.80 -2.32 -8.04
C GLY A 123 -5.38 -3.69 -7.53
N HIS A 124 -6.13 -4.21 -6.59
CA HIS A 124 -5.94 -5.53 -6.04
C HIS A 124 -7.18 -6.39 -6.17
N PHE A 125 -7.04 -7.62 -6.66
CA PHE A 125 -8.15 -8.55 -6.87
C PHE A 125 -8.08 -9.74 -5.91
N ILE A 126 -9.21 -10.01 -5.26
CA ILE A 126 -9.42 -11.19 -4.42
C ILE A 126 -10.05 -12.28 -5.29
N GLU A 127 -9.28 -13.34 -5.58
CA GLU A 127 -9.64 -14.35 -6.59
C GLU A 127 -10.76 -15.31 -6.17
N HIS A 128 -11.03 -15.50 -4.90
CA HIS A 128 -11.98 -16.48 -4.39
C HIS A 128 -13.17 -15.86 -3.69
N ALA A 129 -13.72 -14.79 -4.29
CA ALA A 129 -14.96 -14.20 -3.81
C ALA A 129 -16.16 -15.02 -4.31
N CYS A 130 -16.70 -15.91 -3.49
CA CYS A 130 -17.93 -16.66 -3.83
C CYS A 130 -19.08 -15.68 -4.12
N HIS A 131 -19.82 -15.93 -5.22
CA HIS A 131 -21.02 -15.20 -5.63
C HIS A 131 -20.84 -13.71 -5.99
N THR A 132 -19.62 -13.25 -6.25
CA THR A 132 -19.43 -11.98 -6.97
C THR A 132 -19.69 -12.15 -8.45
N LYS A 133 -20.12 -11.08 -9.13
CA LYS A 133 -20.37 -11.12 -10.58
C LYS A 133 -19.14 -11.58 -11.34
N LEU A 134 -19.35 -12.34 -12.40
CA LEU A 134 -18.31 -12.87 -13.30
C LEU A 134 -17.48 -11.74 -13.90
N ILE A 135 -16.16 -11.80 -13.74
CA ILE A 135 -15.23 -11.02 -14.54
C ILE A 135 -15.01 -11.79 -15.84
N ASP A 136 -15.53 -11.24 -16.92
CA ASP A 136 -15.44 -11.82 -18.25
C ASP A 136 -14.05 -11.57 -18.85
N SER A 137 -13.19 -12.60 -18.86
CA SER A 137 -11.91 -12.55 -19.54
C SER A 137 -12.06 -12.95 -21.00
N LYS A 138 -12.12 -11.95 -21.90
CA LYS A 138 -12.11 -12.19 -23.37
C LYS A 138 -10.92 -13.06 -23.82
N LYS A 139 -9.81 -13.02 -23.11
CA LYS A 139 -8.60 -13.77 -23.46
C LYS A 139 -8.79 -15.28 -23.23
N GLU A 140 -9.48 -15.63 -22.16
CA GLU A 140 -9.74 -17.03 -21.80
C GLU A 140 -10.94 -17.60 -22.53
N GLN A 141 -11.94 -16.78 -22.82
CA GLN A 141 -13.04 -17.14 -23.72
C GLN A 141 -12.55 -17.49 -25.13
N ARG A 142 -11.57 -16.73 -25.67
CA ARG A 142 -10.96 -17.02 -26.97
C ARG A 142 -10.14 -18.32 -26.97
N ARG A 143 -9.55 -18.67 -25.84
CA ARG A 143 -8.72 -19.87 -25.69
C ARG A 143 -9.52 -21.14 -25.46
N THR A 144 -10.59 -21.08 -24.70
CA THR A 144 -11.32 -22.28 -24.24
C THR A 144 -12.73 -22.42 -24.80
N GLY A 145 -13.24 -21.38 -25.49
CA GLY A 145 -14.64 -21.31 -25.94
C GLY A 145 -15.67 -21.22 -24.81
N LYS A 146 -15.24 -21.32 -23.56
CA LYS A 146 -16.10 -21.22 -22.35
C LYS A 146 -15.81 -19.93 -21.60
N LEU A 147 -16.85 -19.28 -21.10
CA LEU A 147 -16.71 -18.16 -20.19
C LEU A 147 -16.09 -18.67 -18.88
N PRO A 148 -14.92 -18.17 -18.45
CA PRO A 148 -14.37 -18.56 -17.18
C PRO A 148 -15.27 -18.04 -16.07
N LYS A 149 -15.62 -18.92 -15.13
CA LYS A 149 -16.29 -18.55 -13.88
C LYS A 149 -15.27 -17.99 -12.88
N LEU A 150 -14.65 -16.88 -13.20
CA LEU A 150 -13.76 -16.18 -12.28
C LEU A 150 -14.61 -15.24 -11.41
N HIS A 151 -14.77 -15.64 -10.15
CA HIS A 151 -15.34 -14.79 -9.12
C HIS A 151 -14.19 -13.98 -8.51
N ALA A 152 -14.02 -12.74 -8.92
CA ALA A 152 -13.06 -11.84 -8.34
C ALA A 152 -13.74 -10.53 -7.93
N ALA A 153 -13.26 -9.96 -6.83
CA ALA A 153 -13.61 -8.63 -6.42
C ALA A 153 -12.36 -7.76 -6.41
N GLY A 154 -12.47 -6.56 -6.93
CA GLY A 154 -11.36 -5.62 -6.97
C GLY A 154 -11.47 -4.58 -5.86
N LEU A 155 -10.33 -4.14 -5.38
CA LEU A 155 -10.15 -3.07 -4.42
C LEU A 155 -9.02 -2.19 -4.90
N ILE A 156 -9.18 -0.87 -4.81
CA ILE A 156 -8.10 0.08 -5.07
C ILE A 156 -7.60 0.59 -3.74
N TYR A 157 -6.30 0.41 -3.51
CA TYR A 157 -5.62 0.97 -2.34
C TYR A 157 -4.69 2.11 -2.74
N MET A 158 -4.51 3.06 -1.81
CA MET A 158 -3.51 4.12 -1.89
C MET A 158 -2.53 3.97 -0.74
N GLN A 159 -1.24 3.92 -1.04
CA GLN A 159 -0.18 3.91 -0.06
C GLN A 159 0.54 5.24 -0.05
N ASN A 160 0.61 5.89 1.10
CA ASN A 160 1.45 7.08 1.27
C ASN A 160 2.93 6.66 1.22
N LEU A 161 3.68 7.18 0.26
CA LEU A 161 5.09 6.80 0.09
C LEU A 161 6.03 7.44 1.11
N ARG A 162 5.57 8.45 1.90
CA ARG A 162 6.38 9.03 2.98
C ARG A 162 6.48 8.12 4.19
N ASN A 163 5.38 7.54 4.62
CA ASN A 163 5.34 6.73 5.85
C ASN A 163 4.91 5.28 5.63
N GLY A 164 4.48 4.94 4.41
CA GLY A 164 4.06 3.59 4.04
C GLY A 164 2.66 3.21 4.51
N LEU A 165 1.88 4.13 5.08
CA LEU A 165 0.51 3.85 5.52
C LEU A 165 -0.43 3.62 4.33
N LEU A 166 -1.38 2.71 4.51
CA LEU A 166 -2.30 2.20 3.49
C LEU A 166 -3.71 2.69 3.74
N SER A 167 -4.40 3.09 2.68
CA SER A 167 -5.83 3.47 2.72
C SER A 167 -6.59 2.70 1.65
N LEU A 168 -7.81 2.27 1.97
CA LEU A 168 -8.76 1.84 0.95
C LEU A 168 -9.25 3.08 0.21
N PHE A 169 -9.00 3.13 -1.10
CA PHE A 169 -9.46 4.22 -1.95
C PHE A 169 -10.89 3.99 -2.43
N ALA A 170 -11.15 2.83 -3.01
CA ALA A 170 -12.47 2.46 -3.50
C ALA A 170 -12.57 0.94 -3.77
N PRO A 171 -13.78 0.37 -3.70
CA PRO A 171 -14.02 -0.95 -4.26
C PRO A 171 -14.12 -0.84 -5.79
N VAL A 172 -13.65 -1.86 -6.49
CA VAL A 172 -13.97 -2.11 -7.88
C VAL A 172 -15.25 -2.94 -7.91
N SER A 173 -16.37 -2.27 -7.82
CA SER A 173 -17.66 -2.94 -7.83
C SER A 173 -18.03 -3.37 -9.25
N ASP A 174 -18.74 -4.43 -9.30
CA ASP A 174 -19.43 -5.03 -10.43
C ASP A 174 -18.57 -5.50 -11.61
N GLY A 175 -17.86 -6.50 -11.63
CA GLY A 175 -17.14 -7.12 -12.75
C GLY A 175 -17.68 -6.94 -14.18
N THR A 176 -18.32 -5.81 -14.47
CA THR A 176 -18.73 -5.44 -15.82
C THR A 176 -17.52 -4.91 -16.58
N ARG A 177 -17.42 -5.22 -17.85
CA ARG A 177 -16.33 -4.86 -18.78
C ARG A 177 -15.95 -3.37 -18.83
N LYS A 178 -16.77 -2.50 -18.23
CA LYS A 178 -16.59 -1.05 -18.25
C LYS A 178 -15.98 -0.49 -16.99
N ASN A 179 -15.97 -1.25 -15.89
CA ASN A 179 -15.42 -0.81 -14.62
C ASN A 179 -13.99 -1.30 -14.45
N HIS A 180 -13.06 -0.62 -15.08
CA HIS A 180 -11.65 -0.71 -14.78
C HIS A 180 -11.24 0.45 -13.85
N GLU A 181 -10.04 0.42 -13.34
CA GLU A 181 -9.54 1.28 -12.26
C GLU A 181 -9.69 2.78 -12.53
N MET A 182 -9.49 3.24 -13.78
CA MET A 182 -9.55 4.68 -14.09
C MET A 182 -10.92 5.33 -13.89
N PRO A 183 -12.06 4.78 -14.36
CA PRO A 183 -13.38 5.32 -14.03
C PRO A 183 -13.66 5.40 -12.54
N ILE A 184 -13.24 4.40 -11.76
CA ILE A 184 -13.41 4.37 -10.31
C ILE A 184 -12.53 5.43 -9.66
N PHE A 185 -11.28 5.55 -10.10
CA PHE A 185 -10.37 6.60 -9.63
C PHE A 185 -10.98 7.99 -9.83
N ARG A 186 -11.53 8.28 -11.01
CA ARG A 186 -12.20 9.57 -11.29
C ARG A 186 -13.36 9.87 -10.33
N ASN A 187 -14.18 8.87 -10.05
CA ASN A 187 -15.36 9.04 -9.21
C ASN A 187 -15.03 9.26 -7.73
N HIS A 188 -13.88 8.76 -7.26
CA HIS A 188 -13.48 8.86 -5.85
C HIS A 188 -12.35 9.86 -5.60
N TYR A 189 -11.76 10.41 -6.64
CA TYR A 189 -10.62 11.30 -6.59
C TYR A 189 -10.83 12.52 -5.68
N GLU A 190 -11.96 13.24 -5.83
CA GLU A 190 -12.20 14.46 -5.06
C GLU A 190 -12.34 14.16 -3.54
N LYS A 191 -12.94 13.02 -3.19
CA LYS A 191 -13.06 12.58 -1.79
C LYS A 191 -11.67 12.32 -1.18
N PHE A 192 -10.77 11.73 -1.93
CA PHE A 192 -9.43 11.43 -1.45
C PHE A 192 -8.53 12.68 -1.38
N LYS A 193 -8.60 13.53 -2.40
CA LYS A 193 -7.86 14.80 -2.48
C LYS A 193 -8.14 15.74 -1.31
N ALA A 194 -9.38 15.79 -0.84
CA ALA A 194 -9.78 16.67 0.27
C ALA A 194 -9.09 16.34 1.62
N GLN A 195 -8.30 15.29 1.70
CA GLN A 195 -7.62 14.87 2.92
C GLN A 195 -6.23 15.50 3.12
N THR A 196 -5.74 16.30 2.19
CA THR A 196 -4.43 16.96 2.28
C THR A 196 -4.45 18.40 1.76
N ASN A 197 -3.68 19.27 2.41
CA ASN A 197 -3.46 20.66 1.98
C ASN A 197 -2.18 20.85 1.14
N LYS A 198 -1.34 19.78 1.00
CA LYS A 198 -0.11 19.84 0.20
C LYS A 198 -0.40 19.55 -1.27
N ARG A 199 0.54 19.84 -2.13
CA ARG A 199 0.55 19.32 -3.50
C ARG A 199 0.58 17.79 -3.46
N VAL A 200 -0.12 17.14 -4.36
CA VAL A 200 -0.25 15.68 -4.39
C VAL A 200 0.33 15.11 -5.67
N ILE A 201 1.17 14.11 -5.55
CA ILE A 201 1.61 13.29 -6.69
C ILE A 201 0.97 11.91 -6.57
N TYR A 202 0.19 11.52 -7.57
CA TYR A 202 -0.31 10.16 -7.72
C TYR A 202 0.61 9.36 -8.63
N VAL A 203 1.24 8.31 -8.09
CA VAL A 203 2.08 7.39 -8.86
C VAL A 203 1.26 6.14 -9.18
N LEU A 204 0.87 6.00 -10.45
CA LEU A 204 -0.14 5.07 -10.90
C LEU A 204 0.40 4.17 -12.01
N ASP A 205 -0.18 2.99 -12.17
CA ASP A 205 0.18 2.08 -13.25
C ASP A 205 -0.46 2.50 -14.60
N ARG A 206 -0.25 1.69 -15.64
CA ARG A 206 -0.79 1.95 -16.97
C ARG A 206 -2.31 1.83 -17.09
N ALA A 207 -3.00 1.25 -16.11
CA ALA A 207 -4.46 1.13 -16.12
C ALA A 207 -5.13 2.50 -15.89
N TYR A 208 -4.43 3.41 -15.22
CA TYR A 208 -4.92 4.75 -14.89
C TYR A 208 -4.64 5.81 -15.99
N VAL A 209 -4.35 5.39 -17.19
CA VAL A 209 -4.09 6.31 -18.31
C VAL A 209 -5.40 6.87 -18.87
N ASP A 210 -5.65 8.14 -18.63
CA ASP A 210 -6.71 8.93 -19.28
C ASP A 210 -6.21 10.36 -19.57
N LYS A 211 -5.68 10.54 -20.78
CA LYS A 211 -5.08 11.81 -21.19
C LYS A 211 -6.03 13.00 -21.14
N VAL A 212 -7.31 12.79 -21.45
CA VAL A 212 -8.32 13.85 -21.46
C VAL A 212 -8.68 14.27 -20.04
N TRP A 213 -8.87 13.31 -19.15
CA TRP A 213 -9.19 13.60 -17.76
C TRP A 213 -8.02 14.27 -17.04
N TRP A 214 -6.81 13.73 -17.22
CA TRP A 214 -5.61 14.30 -16.65
C TRP A 214 -5.37 15.74 -17.11
N SER A 215 -5.55 16.04 -18.42
CA SER A 215 -5.39 17.40 -18.92
C SER A 215 -6.40 18.41 -18.35
N ARG A 216 -7.58 17.96 -17.94
CA ARG A 216 -8.63 18.82 -17.39
C ARG A 216 -8.56 18.95 -15.87
N LYS A 217 -8.05 17.91 -15.19
CA LYS A 217 -8.03 17.83 -13.71
C LYS A 217 -6.67 18.19 -13.12
N MET A 218 -5.65 18.32 -13.95
CA MET A 218 -4.38 18.88 -13.52
C MET A 218 -4.59 20.33 -13.07
N GLY A 219 -4.71 20.48 -11.77
CA GLY A 219 -4.68 21.80 -11.13
C GLY A 219 -3.30 22.05 -10.56
N PRO A 220 -3.05 23.26 -10.05
CA PRO A 220 -1.73 23.63 -9.54
C PRO A 220 -1.24 22.76 -8.36
N ASN A 221 -2.14 21.97 -7.77
CA ASN A 221 -1.86 21.18 -6.58
C ASN A 221 -1.88 19.66 -6.81
N VAL A 222 -2.02 19.20 -8.04
CA VAL A 222 -2.12 17.75 -8.32
C VAL A 222 -1.31 17.37 -9.54
N ASP A 223 -0.43 16.42 -9.33
CA ASP A 223 0.38 15.81 -10.36
C ASP A 223 0.14 14.29 -10.42
N PHE A 224 0.46 13.69 -11.53
CA PHE A 224 0.54 12.25 -11.67
C PHE A 224 1.88 11.83 -12.28
N ILE A 225 2.28 10.60 -12.00
CA ILE A 225 3.39 9.90 -12.65
C ILE A 225 2.88 8.53 -13.08
N SER A 226 3.07 8.19 -14.34
CA SER A 226 2.74 6.87 -14.85
C SER A 226 3.72 6.43 -15.95
N ARG A 227 3.62 5.16 -16.33
CA ARG A 227 4.39 4.62 -17.46
C ARG A 227 3.60 4.78 -18.74
N SER A 228 4.23 5.26 -19.83
CA SER A 228 3.58 5.41 -21.11
C SER A 228 3.16 4.06 -21.72
N LYS A 229 2.16 4.09 -22.59
CA LYS A 229 1.76 2.94 -23.42
C LYS A 229 2.51 2.99 -24.74
N SER A 230 2.88 1.82 -25.28
CA SER A 230 3.60 1.71 -26.55
C SER A 230 2.83 2.24 -27.76
N ASN A 231 1.52 2.41 -27.63
CA ASN A 231 0.64 2.93 -28.69
C ASN A 231 0.32 4.43 -28.54
N PHE A 232 1.09 5.17 -27.75
CA PHE A 232 0.96 6.62 -27.70
C PHE A 232 1.48 7.25 -28.98
N SER A 233 0.64 8.05 -29.65
CA SER A 233 1.06 8.94 -30.71
C SER A 233 1.51 10.25 -30.09
N LEU A 234 2.81 10.51 -30.14
CA LEU A 234 3.44 11.67 -29.52
C LEU A 234 3.75 12.73 -30.59
N THR A 235 3.37 13.97 -30.34
CA THR A 235 3.79 15.14 -31.11
C THR A 235 4.75 15.94 -30.26
N MET A 236 6.03 15.97 -30.65
CA MET A 236 7.08 16.70 -29.91
C MET A 236 6.74 18.18 -29.81
N CYS A 237 6.85 18.73 -28.61
CA CYS A 237 6.65 20.16 -28.34
C CYS A 237 7.97 20.88 -27.97
N GLY A 238 8.93 20.16 -27.37
CA GLY A 238 10.23 20.71 -27.01
C GLY A 238 11.03 19.78 -26.10
N ASP A 239 12.32 19.99 -26.00
CA ASP A 239 13.19 19.37 -24.99
C ASP A 239 13.20 20.20 -23.72
N MET A 240 13.16 19.54 -22.56
CA MET A 240 13.29 20.20 -21.26
C MET A 240 14.73 20.33 -20.80
N GLY A 241 15.59 19.40 -21.26
CA GLY A 241 16.96 19.29 -20.79
C GLY A 241 17.05 18.81 -19.33
N PHE A 242 18.19 18.26 -18.96
CA PHE A 242 18.50 17.89 -17.58
C PHE A 242 20.03 17.85 -17.38
N ASP A 243 20.47 17.88 -16.13
CA ASP A 243 21.88 17.77 -15.78
C ASP A 243 22.28 16.29 -15.67
N ASP A 244 23.04 15.81 -16.66
CA ASP A 244 23.54 14.43 -16.74
C ASP A 244 24.51 14.09 -15.60
N ASN A 245 25.14 15.09 -14.98
CA ASN A 245 26.13 14.89 -13.91
C ASN A 245 25.43 14.64 -12.56
N LYS A 246 24.16 14.93 -12.44
CA LYS A 246 23.43 14.61 -11.22
C LYS A 246 23.22 13.11 -11.09
N GLU A 247 23.67 12.53 -9.99
CA GLU A 247 23.54 11.10 -9.71
C GLU A 247 22.08 10.61 -9.82
N ILE A 248 21.12 11.43 -9.40
CA ILE A 248 19.70 11.09 -9.50
C ILE A 248 19.24 10.86 -10.94
N ASN A 249 19.87 11.52 -11.92
CA ASN A 249 19.53 11.44 -13.33
C ASN A 249 20.26 10.29 -14.05
N GLN A 250 21.06 9.50 -13.35
CA GLN A 250 21.72 8.33 -13.93
C GLN A 250 20.68 7.37 -14.53
N GLY A 251 20.76 7.16 -15.82
CA GLY A 251 19.82 6.32 -16.58
C GLY A 251 18.78 7.09 -17.39
N VAL A 252 18.59 8.39 -17.11
CA VAL A 252 17.77 9.27 -17.97
C VAL A 252 18.45 9.38 -19.34
N LYS A 253 17.65 9.29 -20.42
CA LYS A 253 18.12 9.40 -21.80
C LYS A 253 17.57 10.62 -22.51
N ARG A 254 16.32 10.98 -22.18
CA ARG A 254 15.67 12.16 -22.71
C ARG A 254 14.63 12.67 -21.72
N ASP A 255 14.45 13.97 -21.71
CA ASP A 255 13.41 14.67 -20.95
C ASP A 255 12.77 15.70 -21.89
N PHE A 256 11.51 15.53 -22.22
CA PHE A 256 10.87 16.32 -23.26
C PHE A 256 9.38 16.50 -23.06
N LEU A 257 8.82 17.51 -23.68
CA LEU A 257 7.38 17.77 -23.75
C LEU A 257 6.81 17.21 -25.05
N ALA A 258 5.65 16.57 -24.94
CA ALA A 258 4.90 16.12 -26.11
C ALA A 258 3.39 16.16 -25.87
N GLY A 259 2.66 16.51 -26.92
CA GLY A 259 1.22 16.35 -27.00
C GLY A 259 0.84 14.88 -27.23
N LEU A 260 -0.28 14.45 -26.66
CA LEU A 260 -0.85 13.11 -26.85
C LEU A 260 -2.02 13.15 -27.82
N GLY A 261 -1.77 12.83 -29.11
CA GLY A 261 -2.77 12.54 -30.15
C GLY A 261 -4.06 13.38 -30.11
N GLY A 262 -4.08 14.56 -30.75
CA GLY A 262 -5.25 15.43 -30.84
C GLY A 262 -5.69 16.13 -29.55
N ASN A 263 -4.94 16.01 -28.45
CA ASN A 263 -5.16 16.75 -27.21
C ASN A 263 -4.27 18.00 -27.19
N SER A 264 -4.82 19.14 -26.78
CA SER A 264 -4.07 20.42 -26.69
C SER A 264 -3.09 20.48 -25.51
N ALA A 265 -3.22 19.55 -24.55
CA ALA A 265 -2.33 19.53 -23.40
C ALA A 265 -1.04 18.75 -23.71
N ALA A 266 0.10 19.38 -23.43
CA ALA A 266 1.39 18.71 -23.45
C ALA A 266 1.67 18.09 -22.07
N PHE A 267 2.28 16.93 -22.10
CA PHE A 267 2.79 16.23 -20.92
C PHE A 267 4.31 16.10 -21.03
N ARG A 268 4.96 15.96 -19.89
CA ARG A 268 6.39 15.68 -19.83
C ARG A 268 6.64 14.18 -19.95
N PHE A 269 7.59 13.79 -20.78
CA PHE A 269 8.01 12.42 -21.02
C PHE A 269 9.48 12.24 -20.67
N ILE A 270 9.79 11.16 -20.00
CA ILE A 270 11.15 10.80 -19.59
C ILE A 270 11.48 9.42 -20.14
N ASP A 271 12.44 9.35 -21.06
CA ASP A 271 13.03 8.09 -21.51
C ASP A 271 14.12 7.69 -20.53
N TYR A 272 14.00 6.51 -19.97
CA TYR A 272 14.89 6.01 -18.93
C TYR A 272 15.38 4.60 -19.26
N LYS A 273 16.69 4.38 -19.11
CA LYS A 273 17.30 3.05 -19.18
C LYS A 273 17.84 2.68 -17.81
N ASP A 274 17.26 1.66 -17.19
CA ASP A 274 17.69 1.19 -15.87
C ASP A 274 19.16 0.72 -15.96
N PRO A 275 20.07 1.35 -15.24
CA PRO A 275 21.51 1.04 -15.32
C PRO A 275 21.83 -0.40 -14.90
N GLU A 276 21.05 -0.98 -13.97
CA GLU A 276 21.29 -2.34 -13.46
C GLU A 276 20.71 -3.43 -14.37
N THR A 277 19.47 -3.25 -14.81
CA THR A 277 18.78 -4.29 -15.62
C THR A 277 18.98 -4.10 -17.12
N GLY A 278 19.29 -2.87 -17.55
CA GLY A 278 19.35 -2.48 -18.95
C GLY A 278 17.98 -2.32 -19.60
N ASN A 279 16.91 -2.50 -18.87
CA ASN A 279 15.55 -2.34 -19.38
C ASN A 279 15.25 -0.87 -19.65
N THR A 280 14.48 -0.61 -20.72
CA THR A 280 14.05 0.74 -21.09
C THR A 280 12.62 0.99 -20.63
N TYR A 281 12.41 2.20 -20.16
CA TYR A 281 11.10 2.68 -19.71
C TYR A 281 10.85 4.07 -20.30
N GLN A 282 9.59 4.39 -20.52
CA GLN A 282 9.18 5.75 -20.80
C GLN A 282 8.10 6.11 -19.77
N PHE A 283 8.38 7.13 -18.97
CA PHE A 283 7.45 7.68 -18.01
C PHE A 283 6.80 8.92 -18.58
N TYR A 284 5.58 9.22 -18.13
CA TYR A 284 4.96 10.50 -18.44
C TYR A 284 4.28 11.06 -17.19
N THR A 285 4.26 12.39 -17.10
CA THR A 285 3.83 13.12 -15.93
C THR A 285 3.31 14.52 -16.27
N SER A 286 2.54 15.09 -15.38
CA SER A 286 2.20 16.52 -15.38
C SER A 286 3.22 17.36 -14.63
N ASN A 287 4.07 16.75 -13.80
CA ASN A 287 5.02 17.48 -12.99
C ASN A 287 6.19 18.00 -13.83
N MET A 288 6.37 19.32 -13.82
CA MET A 288 7.41 20.02 -14.58
C MET A 288 8.63 20.39 -13.74
N ASP A 289 8.54 20.29 -12.41
CA ASP A 289 9.50 20.87 -11.48
C ASP A 289 10.57 19.86 -11.02
N LEU A 290 10.19 18.58 -10.88
CA LEU A 290 11.07 17.57 -10.34
C LEU A 290 12.14 17.11 -11.35
N GLU A 291 13.31 16.72 -10.85
CA GLU A 291 14.35 16.08 -11.66
C GLU A 291 13.79 14.81 -12.35
N PRO A 292 14.13 14.56 -13.63
CA PRO A 292 13.56 13.44 -14.37
C PRO A 292 13.94 12.07 -13.77
N GLY A 293 15.11 11.95 -13.18
CA GLY A 293 15.52 10.74 -12.46
C GLY A 293 14.68 10.53 -11.18
N LEU A 294 14.25 11.60 -10.52
CA LEU A 294 13.38 11.49 -9.35
C LEU A 294 11.97 11.03 -9.74
N ILE A 295 11.45 11.45 -10.89
CA ILE A 295 10.19 10.95 -11.45
C ILE A 295 10.29 9.43 -11.73
N ALA A 296 11.38 8.99 -12.36
CA ALA A 296 11.64 7.57 -12.57
C ALA A 296 11.72 6.80 -11.24
N TRP A 297 12.41 7.36 -10.25
CA TRP A 297 12.53 6.78 -8.93
C TRP A 297 11.18 6.63 -8.23
N LEU A 298 10.33 7.65 -8.23
CA LEU A 298 8.99 7.60 -7.67
C LEU A 298 8.15 6.50 -8.33
N TYR A 299 8.25 6.34 -9.64
CA TYR A 299 7.57 5.26 -10.33
C TYR A 299 8.06 3.87 -9.87
N PHE A 300 9.35 3.67 -9.71
CA PHE A 300 9.86 2.41 -9.17
C PHE A 300 9.46 2.20 -7.71
N LYS A 301 9.36 3.29 -6.93
CA LYS A 301 8.86 3.24 -5.55
C LYS A 301 7.42 2.74 -5.46
N ARG A 302 6.59 2.96 -6.49
CA ARG A 302 5.22 2.42 -6.57
C ARG A 302 5.18 0.90 -6.36
N TRP A 303 6.18 0.16 -6.79
CA TRP A 303 6.21 -1.29 -6.57
C TRP A 303 6.21 -1.70 -5.09
N THR A 304 6.37 -0.77 -4.18
CA THR A 304 6.18 -1.07 -2.75
C THR A 304 4.74 -1.46 -2.44
N ILE A 305 3.74 -0.91 -3.16
CA ILE A 305 2.33 -1.28 -2.97
C ILE A 305 2.04 -2.72 -3.43
N GLU A 306 2.67 -3.18 -4.53
CA GLU A 306 2.54 -4.58 -4.98
C GLU A 306 3.06 -5.56 -3.91
N LYS A 307 4.16 -5.20 -3.24
CA LYS A 307 4.70 -5.99 -2.13
C LYS A 307 3.83 -5.92 -0.87
N THR A 308 3.14 -4.81 -0.67
CA THR A 308 2.11 -4.67 0.37
C THR A 308 0.99 -5.66 0.12
N TYR A 309 0.54 -5.82 -1.13
CA TYR A 309 -0.48 -6.82 -1.50
C TYR A 309 0.00 -8.25 -1.28
N ASP A 310 1.24 -8.57 -1.65
CA ASP A 310 1.82 -9.88 -1.36
C ASP A 310 1.82 -10.17 0.15
N THR A 311 2.09 -9.15 0.97
CA THR A 311 2.03 -9.24 2.43
C THR A 311 0.59 -9.45 2.90
N SER A 312 -0.37 -8.70 2.38
CA SER A 312 -1.79 -8.82 2.73
C SER A 312 -2.34 -10.18 2.35
N LYS A 313 -2.06 -10.67 1.14
CA LYS A 313 -2.46 -12.01 0.67
C LYS A 313 -1.88 -13.12 1.52
N ASN A 314 -0.56 -13.10 1.71
CA ASN A 314 0.16 -14.23 2.29
C ASN A 314 0.21 -14.20 3.83
N SER A 315 0.00 -13.04 4.44
CA SER A 315 0.16 -12.86 5.88
C SER A 315 -1.06 -12.29 6.60
N LEU A 316 -1.98 -11.60 5.93
CA LEU A 316 -3.14 -10.98 6.55
C LEU A 316 -4.48 -11.59 6.11
N CYS A 317 -4.48 -12.84 5.69
CA CYS A 317 -5.71 -13.61 5.37
C CYS A 317 -6.60 -13.00 4.27
N GLU A 318 -6.02 -12.23 3.32
CA GLU A 318 -6.76 -11.62 2.22
C GLU A 318 -7.01 -12.56 1.02
N GLN A 319 -6.55 -13.79 1.08
CA GLN A 319 -6.67 -14.74 -0.05
C GLN A 319 -8.12 -15.08 -0.42
N LYS A 320 -9.05 -14.98 0.54
CA LYS A 320 -10.47 -15.32 0.34
C LYS A 320 -11.38 -14.23 0.87
N ALA A 321 -12.43 -13.93 0.14
CA ALA A 321 -13.52 -13.10 0.66
C ALA A 321 -14.21 -13.79 1.86
N TRP A 322 -14.44 -13.02 2.91
CA TRP A 322 -15.05 -13.55 4.14
C TRP A 322 -16.57 -13.74 4.02
N ALA A 323 -17.21 -12.94 3.18
CA ALA A 323 -18.62 -13.05 2.87
C ALA A 323 -18.88 -12.58 1.43
N THR A 324 -20.11 -12.81 0.97
CA THR A 324 -20.59 -12.38 -0.34
C THR A 324 -21.06 -10.94 -0.28
N GLY A 325 -20.84 -10.21 -1.35
CA GLY A 325 -21.33 -8.85 -1.49
C GLY A 325 -20.23 -7.79 -1.32
N GLU A 326 -20.43 -6.68 -1.98
CA GLU A 326 -19.47 -5.58 -2.07
C GLU A 326 -19.16 -4.96 -0.70
N GLY A 327 -20.17 -4.69 0.12
CA GLY A 327 -19.98 -4.11 1.45
C GLY A 327 -19.13 -4.98 2.37
N ALA A 328 -19.29 -6.31 2.30
CA ALA A 328 -18.50 -7.23 3.10
C ALA A 328 -17.03 -7.25 2.69
N LEU A 329 -16.74 -7.07 1.40
CA LEU A 329 -15.37 -6.95 0.89
C LEU A 329 -14.72 -5.63 1.32
N GLN A 330 -15.48 -4.54 1.30
CA GLN A 330 -15.00 -3.25 1.79
C GLN A 330 -14.71 -3.31 3.30
N VAL A 331 -15.58 -3.92 4.10
CA VAL A 331 -15.36 -4.15 5.52
C VAL A 331 -14.08 -4.94 5.76
N GLN A 332 -13.87 -6.04 5.03
CA GLN A 332 -12.63 -6.83 5.10
C GLN A 332 -11.41 -5.99 4.73
N ALA A 333 -11.49 -5.18 3.68
CA ALA A 333 -10.42 -4.30 3.25
C ALA A 333 -10.06 -3.24 4.31
N HIS A 334 -11.05 -2.66 4.99
CA HIS A 334 -10.80 -1.74 6.10
C HIS A 334 -10.07 -2.42 7.26
N PHE A 335 -10.45 -3.64 7.63
CA PHE A 335 -9.72 -4.39 8.66
C PHE A 335 -8.27 -4.66 8.25
N ILE A 336 -8.03 -4.98 6.99
CA ILE A 336 -6.68 -5.17 6.45
C ILE A 336 -5.88 -3.87 6.52
N CYS A 337 -6.45 -2.74 6.11
CA CYS A 337 -5.80 -1.44 6.23
C CYS A 337 -5.44 -1.11 7.68
N VAL A 338 -6.39 -1.28 8.60
CA VAL A 338 -6.17 -1.04 10.04
C VAL A 338 -5.01 -1.87 10.56
N VAL A 339 -5.06 -3.18 10.36
CA VAL A 339 -4.04 -4.11 10.86
C VAL A 339 -2.69 -3.85 10.20
N TYR A 340 -2.67 -3.66 8.87
CA TYR A 340 -1.44 -3.34 8.15
C TYR A 340 -0.77 -2.08 8.71
N ASN A 341 -1.55 -1.02 8.91
CA ASN A 341 -1.04 0.26 9.40
C ASN A 341 -0.49 0.15 10.84
N ILE A 342 -1.18 -0.59 11.71
CA ILE A 342 -0.71 -0.86 13.07
C ILE A 342 0.61 -1.66 13.05
N LEU A 343 0.68 -2.71 12.23
CA LEU A 343 1.91 -3.49 12.07
C LEU A 343 3.05 -2.63 11.50
N ARG A 344 2.72 -1.73 10.58
CA ARG A 344 3.69 -0.78 10.03
C ARG A 344 4.25 0.14 11.13
N PHE A 345 3.38 0.69 11.95
CA PHE A 345 3.76 1.52 13.10
C PHE A 345 4.64 0.77 14.10
N ILE A 346 4.28 -0.46 14.48
CA ILE A 346 5.09 -1.29 15.38
C ILE A 346 6.50 -1.53 14.76
N ASN A 347 6.58 -1.75 13.45
CA ASN A 347 7.87 -1.90 12.77
C ASN A 347 8.75 -0.64 12.92
N GLU A 348 8.17 0.56 12.80
CA GLU A 348 8.92 1.80 12.95
C GLU A 348 9.40 2.02 14.39
N ILE A 349 8.54 1.74 15.38
CA ILE A 349 8.97 1.73 16.80
C ILE A 349 10.15 0.77 16.98
N THR A 350 10.07 -0.43 16.41
CA THR A 350 11.14 -1.44 16.50
C THR A 350 12.47 -0.93 15.94
N LEU A 351 12.42 -0.32 14.74
CA LEU A 351 13.60 0.22 14.08
C LEU A 351 14.21 1.40 14.87
N LYS A 352 13.36 2.28 15.38
CA LYS A 352 13.80 3.44 16.19
C LYS A 352 14.42 3.03 17.53
N SER A 353 13.94 1.96 18.13
CA SER A 353 14.42 1.46 19.42
C SER A 353 15.70 0.61 19.33
N MET A 354 16.27 0.39 18.14
CA MET A 354 17.57 -0.25 17.95
C MET A 354 18.68 0.62 18.58
N ASP A 355 19.59 -0.03 19.31
CA ASP A 355 20.82 0.63 19.77
C ASP A 355 21.81 0.87 18.62
N GLU A 356 22.90 1.59 18.88
CA GLU A 356 23.84 1.97 17.82
C GLU A 356 24.60 0.74 17.28
N ASP A 357 24.93 -0.25 18.10
CA ASP A 357 25.62 -1.46 17.65
C ASP A 357 24.71 -2.30 16.73
N GLU A 358 23.43 -2.42 17.06
CA GLU A 358 22.43 -3.06 16.23
C GLU A 358 22.27 -2.33 14.90
N LYS A 359 22.22 -0.99 14.91
CA LYS A 359 22.15 -0.15 13.70
C LYS A 359 23.40 -0.30 12.85
N ILE A 360 24.59 -0.32 13.46
CA ILE A 360 25.85 -0.54 12.75
C ILE A 360 25.87 -1.93 12.10
N SER A 361 25.49 -2.98 12.85
CA SER A 361 25.38 -4.33 12.32
C SER A 361 24.41 -4.42 11.13
N TYR A 362 23.26 -3.78 11.25
CA TYR A 362 22.26 -3.70 10.18
C TYR A 362 22.82 -2.97 8.95
N ARG A 363 23.47 -1.81 9.13
CA ARG A 363 24.08 -1.03 8.04
C ARG A 363 25.18 -1.81 7.34
N LYS A 364 26.04 -2.54 8.08
CA LYS A 364 27.09 -3.38 7.53
C LYS A 364 26.52 -4.48 6.64
N LYS A 365 25.56 -5.24 7.12
CA LYS A 365 24.89 -6.29 6.31
C LYS A 365 24.23 -5.72 5.06
N TYR A 366 23.67 -4.53 5.17
CA TYR A 366 23.07 -3.85 4.03
C TYR A 366 24.13 -3.43 3.00
N ALA A 367 25.27 -2.86 3.46
CA ALA A 367 26.37 -2.49 2.59
C ALA A 367 26.95 -3.71 1.87
N ASP A 368 27.17 -4.83 2.57
CA ASP A 368 27.64 -6.09 1.97
C ASP A 368 26.69 -6.62 0.88
N TRP A 369 25.38 -6.47 1.10
CA TRP A 369 24.39 -6.87 0.11
C TRP A 369 24.40 -5.95 -1.12
N ILE A 370 24.54 -4.64 -0.95
CA ILE A 370 24.70 -3.68 -2.06
C ILE A 370 25.96 -4.05 -2.86
N LYS A 371 27.09 -4.25 -2.19
CA LYS A 371 28.36 -4.63 -2.82
C LYS A 371 28.23 -5.89 -3.69
N LYS A 372 27.59 -6.94 -3.18
CA LYS A 372 27.33 -8.16 -3.95
C LYS A 372 26.46 -7.92 -5.20
N ARG A 373 25.50 -6.99 -5.14
CA ARG A 373 24.68 -6.63 -6.31
C ARG A 373 25.47 -5.83 -7.33
N GLU A 374 26.29 -4.90 -6.85
CA GLU A 374 27.19 -4.09 -7.69
C GLU A 374 28.17 -4.98 -8.44
N GLU A 375 28.82 -5.91 -7.76
CA GLU A 375 29.71 -6.90 -8.38
C GLU A 375 28.99 -7.71 -9.48
N LYS A 376 27.74 -8.12 -9.24
CA LYS A 376 26.92 -8.83 -10.24
C LYS A 376 26.55 -7.94 -11.43
N ALA A 377 26.33 -6.67 -11.22
CA ALA A 377 26.02 -5.72 -12.30
C ALA A 377 27.28 -5.45 -13.15
N ILE A 378 28.41 -5.20 -12.49
CA ILE A 378 29.71 -4.97 -13.16
C ILE A 378 30.10 -6.17 -14.04
N LYS A 379 29.92 -7.42 -13.54
CA LYS A 379 30.16 -8.64 -14.34
C LYS A 379 29.31 -8.70 -15.61
N LYS A 380 28.23 -7.95 -15.69
CA LYS A 380 27.33 -7.85 -16.86
C LYS A 380 27.57 -6.55 -17.66
N GLY A 381 28.65 -5.81 -17.38
CA GLY A 381 28.90 -4.50 -18.01
C GLY A 381 27.87 -3.43 -17.65
N ARG A 382 27.29 -3.50 -16.44
CA ARG A 382 26.23 -2.61 -15.94
C ARG A 382 26.64 -1.92 -14.66
N SER A 383 25.92 -0.86 -14.29
CA SER A 383 26.12 -0.13 -13.03
C SER A 383 24.87 -0.21 -12.16
N ILE A 384 24.97 0.21 -10.91
CA ILE A 384 23.84 0.34 -10.00
C ILE A 384 23.69 1.81 -9.63
N ASN A 385 22.48 2.36 -9.76
CA ASN A 385 22.18 3.64 -9.15
C ASN A 385 21.83 3.42 -7.65
N LEU A 386 22.77 3.77 -6.78
CA LEU A 386 22.66 3.54 -5.33
C LEU A 386 21.53 4.36 -4.71
N LEU A 387 21.31 5.60 -5.15
CA LEU A 387 20.20 6.44 -4.67
C LEU A 387 18.86 5.78 -4.93
N LEU A 388 18.66 5.22 -6.13
CA LEU A 388 17.42 4.55 -6.48
C LEU A 388 17.22 3.25 -5.70
N LYS A 389 18.28 2.54 -5.35
CA LYS A 389 18.18 1.23 -4.69
C LYS A 389 18.04 1.31 -3.18
N ASN A 390 18.72 2.24 -2.54
CA ASN A 390 18.68 2.40 -1.08
C ASN A 390 17.26 2.63 -0.53
N SER A 391 16.39 3.20 -1.33
CA SER A 391 15.03 3.53 -0.94
C SER A 391 13.98 2.47 -1.30
N LEU A 392 14.31 1.48 -2.13
CA LEU A 392 13.35 0.48 -2.61
C LEU A 392 13.20 -0.73 -1.67
N ARG A 393 13.94 -0.77 -0.55
CA ARG A 393 14.04 -1.99 0.23
C ARG A 393 13.14 -2.01 1.45
N MET A 394 12.06 -2.82 1.40
CA MET A 394 11.31 -3.21 2.60
C MET A 394 10.51 -4.54 2.60
N PRO A 395 10.71 -5.57 1.75
CA PRO A 395 9.73 -6.64 1.68
C PRO A 395 9.94 -7.84 2.59
N LYS A 396 11.17 -8.27 2.83
CA LYS A 396 11.41 -9.54 3.56
C LYS A 396 11.29 -9.39 5.07
N ILE A 397 11.70 -8.26 5.61
CA ILE A 397 11.59 -7.96 7.05
C ILE A 397 10.12 -7.92 7.46
N ALA A 398 9.24 -7.31 6.66
CA ALA A 398 7.82 -7.19 6.99
C ALA A 398 7.14 -8.56 7.17
N ILE A 399 7.41 -9.55 6.32
CA ILE A 399 6.78 -10.88 6.41
C ILE A 399 7.20 -11.60 7.70
N GLN A 400 8.49 -11.60 8.02
CA GLN A 400 8.99 -12.26 9.24
C GLN A 400 8.51 -11.54 10.50
N PHE A 401 8.45 -10.23 10.45
CA PHE A 401 7.91 -9.40 11.50
C PHE A 401 6.43 -9.70 11.76
N ILE A 402 5.60 -9.75 10.73
CA ILE A 402 4.18 -10.07 10.84
C ILE A 402 3.99 -11.47 11.42
N ARG A 403 4.75 -12.45 10.95
CA ARG A 403 4.71 -13.81 11.50
C ARG A 403 5.09 -13.85 12.97
N PHE A 404 6.11 -13.10 13.37
CA PHE A 404 6.50 -13.00 14.76
C PHE A 404 5.39 -12.39 15.62
N LEU A 405 4.80 -11.27 15.19
CA LEU A 405 3.71 -10.62 15.91
C LEU A 405 2.47 -11.52 16.00
N LYS A 406 2.12 -12.23 14.91
CA LYS A 406 1.04 -13.24 14.95
C LYS A 406 1.27 -14.31 16.01
N ASN A 407 2.48 -14.88 16.07
CA ASN A 407 2.82 -15.93 17.01
C ASN A 407 2.88 -15.44 18.46
N ASN A 408 3.01 -14.14 18.66
CA ASN A 408 3.06 -13.50 20.00
C ASN A 408 1.83 -12.61 20.26
N PHE A 409 0.77 -12.74 19.47
CA PHE A 409 -0.40 -11.88 19.59
C PHE A 409 -1.04 -11.96 20.98
N HIS A 410 -1.26 -13.18 21.49
CA HIS A 410 -1.81 -13.43 22.83
C HIS A 410 -0.75 -13.46 23.95
N SER A 411 0.49 -13.09 23.64
CA SER A 411 1.53 -13.00 24.66
C SER A 411 1.24 -11.81 25.60
N PRO A 412 1.23 -12.00 26.92
CA PRO A 412 1.05 -10.92 27.87
C PRO A 412 2.27 -9.99 27.98
N LEU A 413 3.37 -10.35 27.29
CA LEU A 413 4.61 -9.58 27.36
C LEU A 413 4.44 -8.24 26.63
N PRO A 414 4.87 -7.12 27.24
CA PRO A 414 4.88 -5.83 26.59
C PRO A 414 5.85 -5.80 25.40
N LEU A 415 5.56 -4.98 24.40
CA LEU A 415 6.38 -4.84 23.20
C LEU A 415 7.86 -4.63 23.52
N ARG A 416 8.20 -3.79 24.49
CA ARG A 416 9.60 -3.55 24.90
C ARG A 416 10.37 -4.84 25.22
N ARG A 417 9.71 -5.90 25.70
CA ARG A 417 10.32 -7.21 25.95
C ARG A 417 10.33 -8.10 24.71
N LEU A 418 9.38 -7.94 23.82
CA LEU A 418 9.32 -8.68 22.55
C LEU A 418 10.26 -8.09 21.49
N LEU A 419 10.48 -6.77 21.49
CA LEU A 419 11.31 -6.08 20.51
C LEU A 419 12.76 -6.57 20.45
N PRO A 420 13.47 -6.84 21.56
CA PRO A 420 14.82 -7.39 21.48
C PRO A 420 14.88 -8.75 20.81
N ILE A 421 13.91 -9.63 21.10
CA ILE A 421 13.82 -10.96 20.49
C ILE A 421 13.54 -10.83 18.98
N LEU A 422 12.64 -9.93 18.62
CA LEU A 422 12.32 -9.62 17.24
C LEU A 422 13.54 -9.05 16.48
N ARG A 423 14.27 -8.11 17.10
CA ARG A 423 15.47 -7.49 16.53
C ARG A 423 16.55 -8.53 16.23
N LEU A 424 16.85 -9.41 17.18
CA LEU A 424 17.78 -10.50 16.97
C LEU A 424 17.38 -11.39 15.76
N ARG A 425 16.09 -11.69 15.64
CA ARG A 425 15.57 -12.44 14.50
C ARG A 425 15.66 -11.65 13.19
N LEU A 426 15.29 -10.36 13.18
CA LEU A 426 15.39 -9.50 12.01
C LEU A 426 16.84 -9.35 11.52
N ILE A 427 17.80 -9.16 12.43
CA ILE A 427 19.22 -9.10 12.11
C ILE A 427 19.68 -10.39 11.43
N ASN A 428 19.19 -11.55 11.88
CA ASN A 428 19.55 -12.85 11.31
C ASN A 428 18.87 -13.13 9.95
N TYR A 429 17.69 -12.55 9.69
CA TYR A 429 16.92 -12.78 8.46
C TYR A 429 17.16 -11.77 7.32
N VAL A 430 17.88 -10.67 7.58
CA VAL A 430 18.23 -9.68 6.53
C VAL A 430 19.20 -10.24 5.48
N VAL A 431 19.77 -11.41 5.72
CA VAL A 431 20.81 -12.01 4.87
C VAL A 431 20.25 -12.88 3.73
N PHE A 432 18.94 -13.11 3.62
CA PHE A 432 18.40 -14.01 2.59
C PHE A 432 17.37 -13.36 1.68
#